data_6bed998bd55f9522caa69c38e947dba8
#
_entry.id   6bed998bd55f9522caa69c38e947dba8
#
_cell.length_a   1.000
_cell.length_b   1.000
_cell.length_c   1.000
_cell.angle_alpha   90.00
_cell.angle_beta   90.00
_cell.angle_gamma   90.00
#
_symmetry.space_group_name_H-M   'P 1'
#
loop_
_entity.id
_entity.type
_entity.pdbx_description
1 polymer ?
#
loop_
_entity_poly.entity_id
_entity_poly.type
_entity_poly.pdbx_seq_one_letter_code
_entity_poly.pdbx_strand_id
1 'polypeptide(L)'
;MQRLWWGNLAILLPALCAAAAPDQLPMADDVQADRLVELTRSWGAPLPRAARLEDLRAMLPATAAVIETPYALPGITLPPVALSPPLRITGGIVLLQADRQHVHSVRLDVGGVCVTRRQIVQRQAAPAHVLPPSGHAPEQALTLSYPALDRWVSYLFPGLHHTCVAEVILKPADASPP
;
A
#
# COMPACT_ATOMS: atom_id res chain seq x y z
N MET A 1 -1.96 -66.93 -6.76
CA MET A 1 -1.02 -65.89 -7.22
C MET A 1 -1.74 -64.53 -7.18
N GLN A 2 -1.56 -63.78 -6.10
CA GLN A 2 -2.16 -62.43 -5.92
C GLN A 2 -1.04 -61.42 -6.13
N ARG A 3 -1.22 -60.52 -7.13
CA ARG A 3 -0.32 -59.38 -7.38
C ARG A 3 -0.87 -58.17 -6.62
N LEU A 4 -0.16 -57.73 -5.62
CA LEU A 4 -0.38 -56.44 -4.94
C LEU A 4 0.10 -55.31 -5.84
N TRP A 5 -0.83 -54.41 -6.20
CA TRP A 5 -0.51 -53.10 -6.81
C TRP A 5 -0.28 -52.06 -5.72
N TRP A 6 0.94 -51.58 -5.65
CA TRP A 6 1.29 -50.43 -4.85
C TRP A 6 1.04 -49.16 -5.68
N GLY A 7 -0.02 -48.46 -5.39
CA GLY A 7 -0.28 -47.13 -5.97
C GLY A 7 0.60 -46.09 -5.29
N ASN A 8 1.44 -45.40 -6.09
CA ASN A 8 2.21 -44.23 -5.63
C ASN A 8 1.24 -43.06 -5.36
N LEU A 9 1.02 -42.79 -4.10
CA LEU A 9 0.31 -41.57 -3.65
C LEU A 9 1.32 -40.42 -3.68
N ALA A 10 1.36 -39.63 -4.77
CA ALA A 10 2.10 -38.37 -4.82
C ALA A 10 1.37 -37.34 -3.97
N ILE A 11 1.89 -37.08 -2.77
CA ILE A 11 1.43 -35.99 -1.89
C ILE A 11 1.91 -34.68 -2.50
N LEU A 12 1.01 -33.98 -3.19
CA LEU A 12 1.20 -32.58 -3.59
C LEU A 12 1.12 -31.71 -2.32
N LEU A 13 2.28 -31.37 -1.77
CA LEU A 13 2.39 -30.34 -0.73
C LEU A 13 2.07 -28.98 -1.37
N PRO A 14 1.05 -28.24 -0.89
CA PRO A 14 0.86 -26.88 -1.32
C PRO A 14 2.06 -26.04 -0.85
N ALA A 15 2.73 -25.38 -1.79
CA ALA A 15 3.74 -24.39 -1.49
C ALA A 15 3.06 -23.24 -0.72
N LEU A 16 3.17 -23.26 0.60
CA LEU A 16 2.85 -22.10 1.44
C LEU A 16 3.83 -20.98 1.04
N CYS A 17 3.35 -20.03 0.22
CA CYS A 17 4.01 -18.73 0.09
C CYS A 17 3.91 -18.03 1.44
N ALA A 18 4.86 -18.28 2.33
CA ALA A 18 5.03 -17.50 3.55
C ALA A 18 5.37 -16.08 3.10
N ALA A 19 4.44 -15.14 3.33
CA ALA A 19 4.76 -13.73 3.24
C ALA A 19 5.89 -13.47 4.25
N ALA A 20 7.06 -13.05 3.79
CA ALA A 20 8.19 -12.73 4.66
C ALA A 20 7.76 -11.64 5.65
N ALA A 21 8.09 -11.81 6.92
CA ALA A 21 7.88 -10.76 7.91
C ALA A 21 8.59 -9.48 7.45
N PRO A 22 8.02 -8.27 7.68
CA PRO A 22 8.55 -7.01 7.18
C PRO A 22 10.02 -6.76 7.58
N ASP A 23 10.47 -7.31 8.69
CA ASP A 23 11.85 -7.19 9.18
C ASP A 23 12.86 -8.09 8.43
N GLN A 24 12.41 -8.95 7.50
CA GLN A 24 13.25 -9.86 6.71
C GLN A 24 13.36 -9.44 5.24
N LEU A 25 12.76 -8.29 4.86
CA LEU A 25 12.86 -7.81 3.49
C LEU A 25 14.26 -7.26 3.21
N PRO A 26 14.80 -7.47 1.98
CA PRO A 26 16.04 -6.82 1.57
C PRO A 26 15.87 -5.31 1.58
N MET A 27 16.94 -4.58 1.92
CA MET A 27 16.92 -3.11 1.95
C MET A 27 16.76 -2.57 0.53
N ALA A 28 15.90 -1.57 0.37
CA ALA A 28 15.77 -0.85 -0.88
C ALA A 28 17.03 -0.03 -1.19
N ASP A 29 17.43 0.01 -2.44
CA ASP A 29 18.40 0.98 -2.94
C ASP A 29 17.73 2.36 -3.17
N ASP A 30 18.56 3.36 -3.54
CA ASP A 30 18.05 4.71 -3.74
C ASP A 30 17.11 4.82 -4.94
N VAL A 31 17.34 4.06 -6.01
CA VAL A 31 16.47 4.04 -7.20
C VAL A 31 15.09 3.51 -6.85
N GLN A 32 15.02 2.46 -6.05
CA GLN A 32 13.75 1.88 -5.58
C GLN A 32 13.00 2.85 -4.67
N ALA A 33 13.70 3.54 -3.77
CA ALA A 33 13.08 4.54 -2.91
C ALA A 33 12.55 5.75 -3.73
N ASP A 34 13.30 6.19 -4.75
CA ASP A 34 12.85 7.24 -5.67
C ASP A 34 11.60 6.81 -6.45
N ARG A 35 11.57 5.56 -6.92
CA ARG A 35 10.40 5.00 -7.64
C ARG A 35 9.15 4.94 -6.77
N LEU A 36 9.27 4.62 -5.49
CA LEU A 36 8.14 4.66 -4.57
C LEU A 36 7.60 6.08 -4.43
N VAL A 37 8.48 7.07 -4.23
CA VAL A 37 8.08 8.48 -4.09
C VAL A 37 7.49 9.02 -5.40
N GLU A 38 8.03 8.69 -6.55
CA GLU A 38 7.50 9.05 -7.87
C GLU A 38 6.09 8.47 -8.08
N LEU A 39 5.88 7.20 -7.70
CA LEU A 39 4.57 6.57 -7.73
C LEU A 39 3.55 7.37 -6.93
N THR A 40 3.90 7.80 -5.70
CA THR A 40 2.98 8.56 -4.85
C THR A 40 2.61 9.91 -5.47
N ARG A 41 3.51 10.52 -6.21
CA ARG A 41 3.25 11.76 -6.96
C ARG A 41 2.31 11.50 -8.13
N SER A 42 2.54 10.45 -8.92
CA SER A 42 1.72 10.11 -10.09
C SER A 42 0.30 9.69 -9.70
N TRP A 43 0.16 8.82 -8.68
CA TRP A 43 -1.15 8.43 -8.16
C TRP A 43 -1.86 9.54 -7.39
N GLY A 44 -1.11 10.44 -6.81
CA GLY A 44 -1.66 11.60 -6.15
C GLY A 44 -2.11 12.70 -7.13
N ALA A 45 -1.53 12.81 -8.32
CA ALA A 45 -1.83 13.87 -9.26
C ALA A 45 -3.33 14.03 -9.60
N PRO A 46 -4.11 12.95 -9.81
CA PRO A 46 -5.55 13.04 -10.04
C PRO A 46 -6.40 13.07 -8.76
N LEU A 47 -5.82 13.41 -7.60
CA LEU A 47 -6.51 13.52 -6.31
C LEU A 47 -6.58 14.98 -5.80
N PRO A 48 -7.13 15.94 -6.57
CA PRO A 48 -7.40 17.27 -6.07
C PRO A 48 -8.47 17.24 -4.96
N ARG A 49 -8.78 18.40 -4.38
CA ARG A 49 -9.95 18.52 -3.51
C ARG A 49 -11.19 17.99 -4.21
N ALA A 50 -11.97 17.17 -3.51
CA ALA A 50 -13.17 16.55 -4.03
C ALA A 50 -12.93 15.68 -5.29
N ALA A 51 -11.78 14.97 -5.36
CA ALA A 51 -11.49 14.05 -6.45
C ALA A 51 -12.61 13.04 -6.67
N ARG A 52 -12.99 12.84 -7.92
CA ARG A 52 -14.04 11.91 -8.29
C ARG A 52 -13.45 10.58 -8.79
N LEU A 53 -14.22 9.52 -8.68
CA LEU A 53 -13.82 8.22 -9.20
C LEU A 53 -13.46 8.26 -10.68
N GLU A 54 -14.14 9.09 -11.48
CA GLU A 54 -13.86 9.28 -12.89
C GLU A 54 -12.44 9.82 -13.17
N ASP A 55 -11.87 10.63 -12.25
CA ASP A 55 -10.51 11.17 -12.38
C ASP A 55 -9.45 10.07 -12.27
N LEU A 56 -9.78 8.95 -11.60
CA LEU A 56 -8.91 7.78 -11.47
C LEU A 56 -9.12 6.70 -12.53
N ARG A 57 -10.09 6.87 -13.43
CA ARG A 57 -10.48 5.83 -14.39
C ARG A 57 -9.32 5.26 -15.20
N ALA A 58 -8.39 6.11 -15.63
CA ALA A 58 -7.22 5.67 -16.41
C ALA A 58 -6.24 4.79 -15.62
N MET A 59 -6.31 4.84 -14.30
CA MET A 59 -5.42 4.11 -13.38
C MET A 59 -6.08 2.83 -12.82
N LEU A 60 -7.39 2.69 -13.04
CA LEU A 60 -8.15 1.55 -12.53
C LEU A 60 -8.23 0.43 -13.58
N PRO A 61 -8.29 -0.84 -13.14
CA PRO A 61 -8.57 -1.95 -14.05
C PRO A 61 -9.90 -1.75 -14.78
N ALA A 62 -9.98 -2.16 -16.05
CA ALA A 62 -11.21 -2.09 -16.83
C ALA A 62 -12.38 -2.86 -16.18
N THR A 63 -12.07 -3.88 -15.40
CA THR A 63 -13.03 -4.71 -14.65
C THR A 63 -13.28 -4.22 -13.22
N ALA A 64 -12.79 -3.02 -12.88
CA ALA A 64 -12.93 -2.49 -11.53
C ALA A 64 -14.42 -2.33 -11.15
N ALA A 65 -14.81 -3.02 -10.10
CA ALA A 65 -16.15 -2.95 -9.51
C ALA A 65 -16.07 -2.36 -8.10
N VAL A 66 -17.08 -1.58 -7.73
CA VAL A 66 -17.22 -1.08 -6.35
C VAL A 66 -17.71 -2.22 -5.46
N ILE A 67 -16.98 -2.47 -4.39
CA ILE A 67 -17.30 -3.48 -3.37
C ILE A 67 -17.46 -2.83 -1.99
N GLU A 68 -18.13 -3.52 -1.08
CA GLU A 68 -18.09 -3.16 0.34
C GLU A 68 -16.76 -3.60 0.95
N THR A 69 -16.17 -2.76 1.79
CA THR A 69 -14.86 -3.01 2.37
C THR A 69 -14.91 -3.14 3.89
N PRO A 70 -13.89 -3.73 4.53
CA PRO A 70 -13.79 -3.77 6.00
C PRO A 70 -13.72 -2.39 6.66
N TYR A 71 -13.48 -1.33 5.89
CA TYR A 71 -13.38 0.05 6.38
C TYR A 71 -14.74 0.76 6.49
N ALA A 72 -15.85 0.03 6.34
CA ALA A 72 -17.21 0.57 6.30
C ALA A 72 -17.46 1.64 5.21
N LEU A 73 -16.59 1.67 4.19
CA LEU A 73 -16.69 2.51 3.01
C LEU A 73 -16.70 1.65 1.75
N PRO A 74 -17.43 2.05 0.71
CA PRO A 74 -17.32 1.38 -0.59
C PRO A 74 -15.93 1.58 -1.17
N GLY A 75 -15.43 0.61 -1.93
CA GLY A 75 -14.08 0.70 -2.49
C GLY A 75 -13.86 -0.14 -3.73
N ILE A 76 -12.70 0.03 -4.34
CA ILE A 76 -12.23 -0.68 -5.53
C ILE A 76 -10.87 -1.27 -5.23
N THR A 77 -10.74 -2.58 -5.33
CA THR A 77 -9.45 -3.28 -5.16
C THR A 77 -8.52 -2.98 -6.32
N LEU A 78 -7.27 -2.72 -6.01
CA LEU A 78 -6.19 -2.50 -6.98
C LEU A 78 -5.34 -3.77 -7.13
N PRO A 79 -4.97 -4.14 -8.37
CA PRO A 79 -4.09 -5.26 -8.59
C PRO A 79 -2.64 -4.94 -8.18
N PRO A 80 -1.80 -5.97 -7.99
CA PRO A 80 -0.36 -5.78 -7.82
C PRO A 80 0.28 -5.07 -9.01
N VAL A 81 1.27 -4.19 -8.73
CA VAL A 81 2.04 -3.46 -9.74
C VAL A 81 3.52 -3.58 -9.45
N ALA A 82 4.30 -4.04 -10.43
CA ALA A 82 5.76 -4.01 -10.36
C ALA A 82 6.27 -2.58 -10.56
N LEU A 83 7.21 -2.14 -9.72
CA LEU A 83 7.81 -0.81 -9.82
C LEU A 83 9.27 -0.88 -10.29
N SER A 84 10.13 -1.40 -9.44
CA SER A 84 11.56 -1.64 -9.70
C SER A 84 11.93 -2.91 -8.95
N PRO A 85 11.96 -4.07 -9.60
CA PRO A 85 12.11 -5.36 -8.92
C PRO A 85 13.30 -5.37 -7.94
N PRO A 86 13.11 -5.91 -6.73
CA PRO A 86 11.93 -6.59 -6.23
C PRO A 86 10.85 -5.67 -5.61
N LEU A 87 11.02 -4.32 -5.61
CA LEU A 87 9.99 -3.37 -5.15
C LEU A 87 8.70 -3.49 -5.98
N ARG A 88 7.59 -3.62 -5.29
CA ARG A 88 6.25 -3.70 -5.91
C ARG A 88 5.17 -3.14 -4.99
N ILE A 89 4.07 -2.72 -5.57
CA ILE A 89 2.79 -2.64 -4.88
C ILE A 89 2.20 -4.04 -4.90
N THR A 90 1.93 -4.61 -3.76
CA THR A 90 1.40 -5.98 -3.62
C THR A 90 -0.12 -6.03 -3.75
N GLY A 91 -0.77 -4.90 -3.63
CA GLY A 91 -2.19 -4.68 -3.75
C GLY A 91 -2.54 -3.28 -3.29
N GLY A 92 -3.82 -3.01 -3.17
CA GLY A 92 -4.30 -1.75 -2.64
C GLY A 92 -5.80 -1.60 -2.79
N ILE A 93 -6.31 -0.45 -2.38
CA ILE A 93 -7.72 -0.14 -2.46
C ILE A 93 -7.96 1.36 -2.64
N VAL A 94 -8.86 1.72 -3.54
CA VAL A 94 -9.46 3.06 -3.60
C VAL A 94 -10.69 3.03 -2.73
N LEU A 95 -10.71 3.78 -1.64
CA LEU A 95 -11.88 3.97 -0.79
C LEU A 95 -12.68 5.17 -1.31
N LEU A 96 -13.99 5.00 -1.38
CA LEU A 96 -14.92 6.02 -1.83
C LEU A 96 -15.70 6.58 -0.64
N GLN A 97 -16.22 7.79 -0.78
CA GLN A 97 -17.20 8.33 0.15
C GLN A 97 -18.53 7.57 0.02
N ALA A 98 -19.46 7.82 0.93
CA ALA A 98 -20.77 7.13 0.95
C ALA A 98 -21.57 7.33 -0.35
N ASP A 99 -21.34 8.41 -1.09
CA ASP A 99 -21.98 8.68 -2.39
C ASP A 99 -21.43 7.83 -3.54
N ARG A 100 -20.36 7.03 -3.30
CA ARG A 100 -19.68 6.17 -4.28
C ARG A 100 -19.12 6.91 -5.51
N GLN A 101 -19.04 8.22 -5.47
CA GLN A 101 -18.57 9.06 -6.56
C GLN A 101 -17.28 9.79 -6.20
N HIS A 102 -17.14 10.23 -4.96
CA HIS A 102 -15.94 10.94 -4.48
C HIS A 102 -14.95 9.99 -3.83
N VAL A 103 -13.68 10.24 -4.09
CA VAL A 103 -12.58 9.46 -3.50
C VAL A 103 -12.36 9.92 -2.07
N HIS A 104 -12.38 8.97 -1.13
CA HIS A 104 -12.00 9.21 0.26
C HIS A 104 -10.48 9.09 0.43
N SER A 105 -9.89 8.03 -0.09
CA SER A 105 -8.44 7.78 -0.07
C SER A 105 -8.04 6.68 -1.05
N VAL A 106 -6.76 6.65 -1.41
CA VAL A 106 -6.11 5.53 -2.08
C VAL A 106 -5.09 4.94 -1.12
N ARG A 107 -5.16 3.63 -0.90
CA ARG A 107 -4.23 2.87 -0.05
C ARG A 107 -3.48 1.89 -0.93
N LEU A 108 -2.16 1.85 -0.79
CA LEU A 108 -1.26 1.03 -1.60
C LEU A 108 -0.36 0.21 -0.68
N ASP A 109 -0.44 -1.11 -0.76
CA ASP A 109 0.40 -2.03 0.01
C ASP A 109 1.77 -2.17 -0.64
N VAL A 110 2.83 -1.86 0.09
CA VAL A 110 4.22 -1.87 -0.40
C VAL A 110 4.90 -3.16 0.02
N GLY A 111 5.63 -3.79 -0.89
CA GLY A 111 6.35 -5.02 -0.59
C GLY A 111 7.55 -5.29 -1.50
N GLY A 112 8.23 -6.42 -1.23
CA GLY A 112 9.40 -6.87 -1.98
C GLY A 112 10.73 -6.36 -1.44
N VAL A 113 10.78 -5.13 -0.94
CA VAL A 113 11.96 -4.52 -0.29
C VAL A 113 11.53 -3.63 0.88
N CYS A 114 12.47 -3.36 1.77
CA CYS A 114 12.32 -2.40 2.86
C CYS A 114 12.75 -1.01 2.40
N VAL A 115 11.78 -0.15 2.02
CA VAL A 115 12.04 1.28 1.88
C VAL A 115 11.98 1.91 3.26
N THR A 116 13.10 2.47 3.72
CA THR A 116 13.23 2.94 5.10
C THR A 116 12.61 4.31 5.33
N ARG A 117 12.26 4.56 6.60
CA ARG A 117 11.85 5.89 7.06
C ARG A 117 12.89 6.97 6.69
N ARG A 118 14.17 6.68 6.85
CA ARG A 118 15.26 7.62 6.50
C ARG A 118 15.24 7.98 5.02
N GLN A 119 15.07 7.00 4.15
CA GLN A 119 14.99 7.23 2.70
C GLN A 119 13.78 8.09 2.31
N ILE A 120 12.63 7.88 2.95
CA ILE A 120 11.45 8.74 2.71
C ILE A 120 11.69 10.17 3.17
N VAL A 121 12.18 10.37 4.40
CA VAL A 121 12.45 11.72 4.95
C VAL A 121 13.44 12.50 4.07
N GLN A 122 14.47 11.84 3.53
CA GLN A 122 15.46 12.47 2.66
C GLN A 122 14.91 12.95 1.30
N ARG A 123 13.79 12.35 0.84
CA ARG A 123 13.19 12.62 -0.48
C ARG A 123 11.99 13.57 -0.45
N GLN A 124 11.48 13.86 0.73
CA GLN A 124 10.34 14.75 0.90
C GLN A 124 10.81 16.17 1.21
N ALA A 125 10.31 17.15 0.46
CA ALA A 125 10.72 18.56 0.60
C ALA A 125 10.06 19.28 1.80
N ALA A 126 8.96 18.76 2.34
CA ALA A 126 8.19 19.39 3.41
C ALA A 126 8.36 18.63 4.73
N PRO A 127 8.27 19.32 5.88
CA PRO A 127 8.27 18.65 7.17
C PRO A 127 7.09 17.68 7.26
N ALA A 128 7.38 16.48 7.75
CA ALA A 128 6.36 15.48 7.98
C ALA A 128 5.48 15.86 9.17
N HIS A 129 4.18 15.66 9.02
CA HIS A 129 3.31 15.51 10.18
C HIS A 129 3.48 14.09 10.72
N VAL A 130 3.90 13.96 11.97
CA VAL A 130 4.20 12.65 12.60
C VAL A 130 3.05 12.27 13.51
N LEU A 131 2.40 11.14 13.21
CA LEU A 131 1.45 10.51 14.10
C LEU A 131 2.14 9.32 14.76
N PRO A 132 2.49 9.43 16.06
CA PRO A 132 3.08 8.32 16.79
C PRO A 132 2.05 7.20 16.98
N PRO A 133 2.50 5.95 17.17
CA PRO A 133 1.62 4.88 17.61
C PRO A 133 0.92 5.28 18.91
N SER A 134 -0.35 4.96 19.06
CA SER A 134 -1.14 5.34 20.27
C SER A 134 -0.73 4.59 21.54
N GLY A 135 0.26 3.72 21.48
CA GLY A 135 0.86 3.04 22.64
C GLY A 135 0.06 1.86 23.19
N HIS A 136 -1.09 1.52 22.60
CA HIS A 136 -1.97 0.48 23.13
C HIS A 136 -1.89 -0.87 22.40
N ALA A 137 -1.18 -0.95 21.26
CA ALA A 137 -0.95 -2.19 20.54
C ALA A 137 0.42 -2.18 19.86
N PRO A 138 1.20 -3.26 19.95
CA PRO A 138 2.53 -3.37 19.31
C PRO A 138 2.46 -3.33 17.77
N GLU A 139 1.27 -3.44 17.21
CA GLU A 139 1.02 -3.47 15.76
C GLU A 139 0.75 -2.07 15.18
N GLN A 140 0.73 -1.03 16.01
CA GLN A 140 0.43 0.30 15.54
C GLN A 140 1.56 0.85 14.68
N ALA A 141 1.18 1.42 13.54
CA ALA A 141 2.12 2.02 12.62
C ALA A 141 2.51 3.42 13.05
N LEU A 142 3.79 3.75 12.94
CA LEU A 142 4.24 5.13 12.84
C LEU A 142 3.79 5.66 11.49
N THR A 143 3.11 6.80 11.46
CA THR A 143 2.69 7.45 10.22
C THR A 143 3.44 8.76 10.01
N LEU A 144 4.05 8.91 8.84
CA LEU A 144 4.63 10.17 8.38
C LEU A 144 3.76 10.73 7.25
N SER A 145 3.14 11.89 7.48
CA SER A 145 2.28 12.53 6.49
C SER A 145 2.91 13.82 5.97
N TYR A 146 2.90 13.96 4.66
CA TYR A 146 3.46 15.10 3.93
C TYR A 146 2.37 15.81 3.14
N PRO A 147 2.27 17.14 3.25
CA PRO A 147 1.42 17.89 2.36
C PRO A 147 2.04 17.91 0.96
N ALA A 148 1.24 17.68 -0.05
CA ALA A 148 1.67 17.70 -1.45
C ALA A 148 0.64 18.46 -2.28
N LEU A 149 0.78 19.79 -2.36
CA LEU A 149 -0.14 20.71 -3.01
C LEU A 149 -1.55 20.67 -2.37
N ASP A 150 -2.47 19.94 -2.99
CA ASP A 150 -3.88 19.81 -2.63
C ASP A 150 -4.24 18.41 -2.08
N ARG A 151 -3.26 17.69 -1.54
CA ARG A 151 -3.42 16.34 -1.03
C ARG A 151 -2.46 16.04 0.12
N TRP A 152 -2.72 14.91 0.79
CA TRP A 152 -1.81 14.29 1.76
C TRP A 152 -1.22 13.01 1.20
N VAL A 153 0.08 12.82 1.43
CA VAL A 153 0.79 11.54 1.20
C VAL A 153 1.29 11.05 2.54
N SER A 154 0.85 9.88 2.95
CA SER A 154 1.22 9.30 4.24
C SER A 154 1.88 7.95 4.03
N TYR A 155 3.01 7.75 4.70
CA TYR A 155 3.76 6.49 4.71
C TYR A 155 3.60 5.85 6.08
N LEU A 156 3.17 4.59 6.11
CA LEU A 156 2.94 3.82 7.32
C LEU A 156 4.08 2.83 7.52
N PHE A 157 4.62 2.84 8.73
CA PHE A 157 5.72 2.00 9.18
C PHE A 157 5.22 1.15 10.36
N PRO A 158 4.75 -0.09 10.11
CA PRO A 158 4.27 -0.99 11.15
C PRO A 158 5.42 -1.61 11.93
N GLY A 159 5.06 -2.33 13.01
CA GLY A 159 5.99 -3.08 13.83
C GLY A 159 6.75 -2.24 14.85
N LEU A 160 7.45 -2.92 15.78
CA LEU A 160 8.11 -2.28 16.91
C LEU A 160 9.22 -1.30 16.54
N HIS A 161 9.89 -1.54 15.41
CA HIS A 161 11.02 -0.71 14.98
C HIS A 161 10.65 0.37 13.97
N HIS A 162 9.43 0.34 13.41
CA HIS A 162 8.94 1.32 12.44
C HIS A 162 9.96 1.64 11.34
N THR A 163 10.56 0.61 10.76
CA THR A 163 11.70 0.74 9.86
C THR A 163 11.27 0.84 8.40
N CYS A 164 10.41 -0.08 7.95
CA CYS A 164 10.05 -0.24 6.54
C CYS A 164 8.65 0.30 6.26
N VAL A 165 8.49 0.96 5.12
CA VAL A 165 7.16 1.32 4.60
C VAL A 165 6.41 0.04 4.24
N ALA A 166 5.23 -0.14 4.80
CA ALA A 166 4.32 -1.23 4.42
C ALA A 166 3.10 -0.74 3.65
N GLU A 167 2.71 0.51 3.86
CA GLU A 167 1.54 1.09 3.21
C GLU A 167 1.77 2.56 2.89
N VAL A 168 1.21 3.00 1.77
CA VAL A 168 1.10 4.42 1.42
C VAL A 168 -0.38 4.78 1.33
N ILE A 169 -0.76 5.90 1.96
CA ILE A 169 -2.13 6.44 1.87
C ILE A 169 -2.07 7.81 1.20
N LEU A 170 -2.88 7.98 0.16
CA LEU A 170 -3.10 9.25 -0.52
C LEU A 170 -4.50 9.75 -0.17
N LYS A 171 -4.63 10.99 0.30
CA LYS A 171 -5.91 11.61 0.61
C LYS A 171 -6.02 12.99 -0.03
N PRO A 172 -7.23 13.42 -0.47
CA PRO A 172 -7.48 14.82 -0.80
C PRO A 172 -7.13 15.77 0.35
N ALA A 173 -6.76 17.01 0.06
CA ALA A 173 -6.25 17.96 1.06
C ALA A 173 -7.30 18.49 2.06
N ASP A 174 -8.58 18.41 1.71
CA ASP A 174 -9.70 18.74 2.59
C ASP A 174 -9.96 17.67 3.68
N ALA A 175 -9.41 16.48 3.50
CA ALA A 175 -9.38 15.46 4.53
C ALA A 175 -8.26 15.79 5.55
N SER A 176 -8.54 15.59 6.85
CA SER A 176 -7.48 15.63 7.86
C SER A 176 -6.38 14.61 7.52
N PRO A 177 -5.11 14.90 7.83
CA PRO A 177 -4.05 13.90 7.68
C PRO A 177 -4.47 12.62 8.40
N PRO A 178 -4.13 11.46 7.84
CA PRO A 178 -4.49 10.17 8.42
C PRO A 178 -3.89 9.98 9.79
#